data_56e40e191f30473bfbaa45b5352d0b33
#
_entry.id   56e40e191f30473bfbaa45b5352d0b33
#
_cell.length_a   1.000
_cell.length_b   1.000
_cell.length_c   1.000
_cell.angle_alpha   90.00
_cell.angle_beta   90.00
_cell.angle_gamma   90.00
#
_symmetry.space_group_name_H-M   'P 1'
#
loop_
_entity.id
_entity.type
_entity.pdbx_description
1 polymer ?
#
loop_
_entity_poly.entity_id
_entity_poly.type
_entity_poly.pdbx_seq_one_letter_code
_entity_poly.pdbx_strand_id
1 'polypeptide(L)'
;MVTKVLSVGGSIIAPQEPDVHFLAQFVAMVRQWLSESDERRLILVAGGGAPARTYQSAYRSIAGGAFDSAAADWIGVMATRLNAELLRAAVGDLCLDPVVTNPTEAKEFTARVLVAAGWKPGFSSDNDAVLLAEKFGADTVVNLSNIEKVCTDDPRTNPAARPLDTVSWTDFRKMVGDEWTPGKNTPFDPVASRKAETLGLKVICAGGRNIQNIRAILDGREFVGTSIG
;
A
#
# COMPACT_ATOMS: atom_id res chain seq x y z
N MET A 1 -7.31 -21.64 0.57
CA MET A 1 -6.72 -20.59 -0.27
C MET A 1 -6.02 -19.58 0.64
N VAL A 2 -4.83 -19.13 0.29
CA VAL A 2 -4.05 -18.16 1.04
C VAL A 2 -4.07 -16.83 0.28
N THR A 3 -4.77 -15.84 0.82
CA THR A 3 -4.83 -14.49 0.25
C THR A 3 -3.80 -13.60 0.94
N LYS A 4 -2.97 -12.90 0.18
CA LYS A 4 -2.07 -11.86 0.66
C LYS A 4 -2.49 -10.51 0.10
N VAL A 5 -2.31 -9.44 0.89
CA VAL A 5 -2.61 -8.07 0.47
C VAL A 5 -1.31 -7.27 0.43
N LEU A 6 -1.00 -6.67 -0.71
CA LEU A 6 0.12 -5.76 -0.91
C LEU A 6 -0.39 -4.35 -1.15
N SER A 7 -0.13 -3.42 -0.21
CA SER A 7 -0.22 -1.99 -0.47
C SER A 7 1.04 -1.57 -1.23
N VAL A 8 0.92 -1.37 -2.55
CA VAL A 8 2.04 -0.97 -3.40
C VAL A 8 2.10 0.54 -3.45
N GLY A 9 3.02 1.11 -2.70
CA GLY A 9 3.16 2.55 -2.56
C GLY A 9 3.31 3.25 -3.91
N GLY A 10 2.61 4.36 -4.10
CA GLY A 10 2.66 5.10 -5.36
C GLY A 10 4.06 5.59 -5.75
N SER A 11 4.93 5.84 -4.76
CA SER A 11 6.34 6.17 -5.01
C SER A 11 7.17 4.99 -5.52
N ILE A 12 6.63 3.77 -5.46
CA ILE A 12 7.20 2.56 -6.04
C ILE A 12 6.68 2.37 -7.46
N ILE A 13 5.38 2.59 -7.69
CA ILE A 13 4.75 2.45 -9.00
C ILE A 13 5.20 3.59 -9.94
N ALA A 14 5.11 4.83 -9.45
CA ALA A 14 5.38 6.04 -10.21
C ALA A 14 6.13 7.07 -9.33
N PRO A 15 7.46 6.95 -9.16
CA PRO A 15 8.28 7.87 -8.37
C PRO A 15 8.29 9.30 -8.95
N GLN A 16 8.38 9.42 -10.24
CA GLN A 16 8.17 10.62 -11.07
C GLN A 16 7.21 10.29 -12.21
N GLU A 17 7.51 9.25 -12.95
CA GLU A 17 6.71 8.60 -13.99
C GLU A 17 6.60 7.10 -13.67
N PRO A 18 5.76 6.30 -14.35
CA PRO A 18 5.67 4.86 -14.14
C PRO A 18 7.04 4.19 -14.29
N ASP A 19 7.48 3.48 -13.25
CA ASP A 19 8.75 2.75 -13.26
C ASP A 19 8.57 1.43 -14.03
N VAL A 20 8.71 1.50 -15.35
CA VAL A 20 8.49 0.37 -16.26
C VAL A 20 9.38 -0.82 -15.91
N HIS A 21 10.65 -0.56 -15.55
CA HIS A 21 11.58 -1.63 -15.22
C HIS A 21 11.17 -2.38 -13.95
N PHE A 22 10.86 -1.65 -12.88
CA PHE A 22 10.35 -2.24 -11.66
C PHE A 22 9.04 -2.99 -11.89
N LEU A 23 8.07 -2.36 -12.57
CA LEU A 23 6.76 -2.96 -12.81
C LEU A 23 6.85 -4.26 -13.62
N ALA A 24 7.71 -4.32 -14.63
CA ALA A 24 7.94 -5.55 -15.39
C ALA A 24 8.48 -6.68 -14.50
N GLN A 25 9.46 -6.40 -13.66
CA GLN A 25 10.02 -7.38 -12.72
C GLN A 25 9.00 -7.79 -11.65
N PHE A 26 8.23 -6.83 -11.11
CA PHE A 26 7.19 -7.09 -10.12
C PHE A 26 6.11 -8.02 -10.68
N VAL A 27 5.60 -7.73 -11.88
CA VAL A 27 4.59 -8.57 -12.55
C VAL A 27 5.14 -9.97 -12.84
N ALA A 28 6.38 -10.09 -13.31
CA ALA A 28 7.02 -11.40 -13.53
C ALA A 28 7.12 -12.20 -12.23
N MET A 29 7.54 -11.57 -11.13
CA MET A 29 7.60 -12.19 -9.80
C MET A 29 6.23 -12.63 -9.32
N VAL A 30 5.18 -11.79 -9.47
CA VAL A 30 3.80 -12.13 -9.11
C VAL A 30 3.31 -13.34 -9.89
N ARG A 31 3.51 -13.36 -11.21
CA ARG A 31 3.15 -14.51 -12.08
C ARG A 31 3.84 -15.79 -11.62
N GLN A 32 5.14 -15.73 -11.38
CA GLN A 32 5.90 -16.87 -10.91
C GLN A 32 5.39 -17.36 -9.53
N TRP A 33 5.21 -16.45 -8.59
CA TRP A 33 4.72 -16.80 -7.24
C TRP A 33 3.35 -17.48 -7.28
N LEU A 34 2.44 -16.97 -8.09
CA LEU A 34 1.12 -17.56 -8.26
C LEU A 34 1.17 -18.93 -8.96
N SER A 35 2.06 -19.12 -9.94
CA SER A 35 2.15 -20.39 -10.70
C SER A 35 2.63 -21.58 -9.85
N GLU A 36 3.23 -21.35 -8.70
CA GLU A 36 3.77 -22.39 -7.83
C GLU A 36 2.70 -23.06 -6.94
N SER A 37 1.50 -22.48 -6.80
CA SER A 37 0.40 -23.07 -6.02
C SER A 37 -0.94 -22.48 -6.42
N ASP A 38 -1.92 -23.32 -6.70
CA ASP A 38 -3.28 -22.91 -7.05
C ASP A 38 -4.05 -22.31 -5.87
N GLU A 39 -3.55 -22.46 -4.66
CA GLU A 39 -4.18 -21.90 -3.46
C GLU A 39 -3.80 -20.42 -3.21
N ARG A 40 -2.82 -19.88 -3.91
CA ARG A 40 -2.32 -18.52 -3.71
C ARG A 40 -3.21 -17.51 -4.43
N ARG A 41 -3.58 -16.45 -3.73
CA ARG A 41 -4.27 -15.27 -4.25
C ARG A 41 -3.59 -14.00 -3.77
N LEU A 42 -3.72 -12.93 -4.55
CA LEU A 42 -3.08 -11.66 -4.26
C LEU A 42 -4.05 -10.48 -4.47
N ILE A 43 -4.06 -9.56 -3.52
CA ILE A 43 -4.74 -8.28 -3.66
C ILE A 43 -3.66 -7.20 -3.73
N LEU A 44 -3.68 -6.39 -4.78
CA LEU A 44 -2.76 -5.28 -5.01
C LEU A 44 -3.50 -3.97 -4.83
N VAL A 45 -3.11 -3.15 -3.87
CA VAL A 45 -3.70 -1.84 -3.62
C VAL A 45 -2.72 -0.76 -4.06
N ALA A 46 -3.08 0.02 -5.07
CA ALA A 46 -2.19 1.01 -5.67
C ALA A 46 -2.21 2.34 -4.93
N GLY A 47 -1.02 2.89 -4.66
CA GLY A 47 -0.85 4.28 -4.18
C GLY A 47 -0.75 5.29 -5.33
N GLY A 48 -0.87 6.59 -5.01
CA GLY A 48 -0.95 7.67 -6.00
C GLY A 48 0.39 8.15 -6.58
N GLY A 49 1.47 8.12 -5.80
CA GLY A 49 2.83 8.48 -6.26
C GLY A 49 3.05 9.95 -6.63
N ALA A 50 3.98 10.18 -7.56
CA ALA A 50 4.25 11.52 -8.07
C ALA A 50 3.07 12.14 -8.83
N PRO A 51 2.29 11.42 -9.64
CA PRO A 51 1.08 11.98 -10.25
C PRO A 51 0.16 12.64 -9.23
N ALA A 52 -0.14 11.98 -8.10
CA ALA A 52 -0.96 12.57 -7.05
C ALA A 52 -0.37 13.88 -6.54
N ARG A 53 0.92 13.88 -6.16
CA ARG A 53 1.59 15.07 -5.61
C ARG A 53 1.65 16.23 -6.61
N THR A 54 1.95 15.92 -7.87
CA THR A 54 2.05 16.93 -8.93
C THR A 54 0.72 17.64 -9.16
N TYR A 55 -0.35 16.87 -9.32
CA TYR A 55 -1.68 17.44 -9.56
C TYR A 55 -2.27 18.12 -8.32
N GLN A 56 -2.05 17.59 -7.13
CA GLN A 56 -2.45 18.25 -5.87
C GLN A 56 -1.70 19.58 -5.67
N SER A 57 -0.40 19.62 -6.00
CA SER A 57 0.39 20.87 -5.95
C SER A 57 -0.10 21.88 -6.96
N ALA A 58 -0.39 21.46 -8.18
CA ALA A 58 -0.98 22.33 -9.21
C ALA A 58 -2.33 22.91 -8.76
N TYR A 59 -3.21 22.05 -8.22
CA TYR A 59 -4.49 22.52 -7.67
C TYR A 59 -4.30 23.53 -6.54
N ARG A 60 -3.39 23.26 -5.61
CA ARG A 60 -3.08 24.21 -4.52
C ARG A 60 -2.64 25.57 -5.05
N SER A 61 -1.81 25.59 -6.09
CA SER A 61 -1.33 26.83 -6.71
C SER A 61 -2.44 27.58 -7.44
N ILE A 62 -3.37 26.86 -8.10
CA ILE A 62 -4.51 27.46 -8.82
C ILE A 62 -5.57 27.99 -7.84
N ALA A 63 -5.89 27.22 -6.80
CA ALA A 63 -6.96 27.55 -5.86
C ALA A 63 -6.59 28.68 -4.89
N GLY A 64 -5.30 28.87 -4.58
CA GLY A 64 -4.86 29.91 -3.65
C GLY A 64 -5.60 29.85 -2.32
N GLY A 65 -6.25 30.96 -1.94
CA GLY A 65 -7.04 31.07 -0.72
C GLY A 65 -8.34 30.24 -0.70
N ALA A 66 -8.77 29.71 -1.84
CA ALA A 66 -9.96 28.85 -1.97
C ALA A 66 -9.61 27.35 -2.00
N PHE A 67 -8.42 26.97 -1.49
CA PHE A 67 -7.99 25.58 -1.44
C PHE A 67 -8.93 24.71 -0.59
N ASP A 68 -9.43 23.63 -1.19
CA ASP A 68 -10.24 22.61 -0.53
C ASP A 68 -9.45 21.29 -0.41
N SER A 69 -9.26 20.82 0.81
CA SER A 69 -8.53 19.58 1.08
C SER A 69 -9.24 18.35 0.53
N ALA A 70 -10.57 18.31 0.56
CA ALA A 70 -11.33 17.18 0.03
C ALA A 70 -11.21 17.09 -1.49
N ALA A 71 -11.21 18.22 -2.20
CA ALA A 71 -10.94 18.27 -3.64
C ALA A 71 -9.50 17.81 -3.96
N ALA A 72 -8.51 18.21 -3.15
CA ALA A 72 -7.14 17.73 -3.29
C ALA A 72 -7.03 16.22 -3.07
N ASP A 73 -7.74 15.68 -2.08
CA ASP A 73 -7.78 14.24 -1.82
C ASP A 73 -8.40 13.48 -2.99
N TRP A 74 -9.48 14.00 -3.59
CA TRP A 74 -10.06 13.40 -4.79
C TRP A 74 -9.07 13.32 -5.95
N ILE A 75 -8.25 14.34 -6.15
CA ILE A 75 -7.17 14.33 -7.14
C ILE A 75 -6.18 13.18 -6.83
N GLY A 76 -5.81 13.03 -5.55
CA GLY A 76 -4.97 11.92 -5.10
C GLY A 76 -5.60 10.54 -5.35
N VAL A 77 -6.89 10.39 -5.04
CA VAL A 77 -7.68 9.17 -5.30
C VAL A 77 -7.66 8.82 -6.79
N MET A 78 -7.87 9.79 -7.68
CA MET A 78 -7.84 9.55 -9.14
C MET A 78 -6.45 9.12 -9.62
N ALA A 79 -5.38 9.63 -9.03
CA ALA A 79 -4.03 9.17 -9.34
C ALA A 79 -3.79 7.72 -8.90
N THR A 80 -4.35 7.29 -7.76
CA THR A 80 -4.28 5.87 -7.36
C THR A 80 -5.02 4.98 -8.36
N ARG A 81 -6.16 5.42 -8.87
CA ARG A 81 -6.95 4.68 -9.87
C ARG A 81 -6.23 4.54 -11.20
N LEU A 82 -5.55 5.58 -11.64
CA LEU A 82 -4.70 5.50 -12.84
C LEU A 82 -3.58 4.47 -12.68
N ASN A 83 -2.88 4.49 -11.53
CA ASN A 83 -1.84 3.51 -11.23
C ASN A 83 -2.40 2.08 -11.09
N ALA A 84 -3.59 1.93 -10.52
CA ALA A 84 -4.27 0.65 -10.39
C ALA A 84 -4.65 0.06 -11.76
N GLU A 85 -5.17 0.88 -12.69
CA GLU A 85 -5.46 0.43 -14.04
C GLU A 85 -4.19 0.01 -14.79
N LEU A 86 -3.07 0.70 -14.57
CA LEU A 86 -1.78 0.29 -15.11
C LEU A 86 -1.36 -1.09 -14.57
N LEU A 87 -1.47 -1.32 -13.25
CA LEU A 87 -1.18 -2.62 -12.64
C LEU A 87 -2.12 -3.71 -13.17
N ARG A 88 -3.42 -3.45 -13.25
CA ARG A 88 -4.41 -4.38 -13.77
C ARG A 88 -4.11 -4.78 -15.21
N ALA A 89 -3.81 -3.81 -16.06
CA ALA A 89 -3.43 -4.07 -17.44
C ALA A 89 -2.12 -4.88 -17.55
N ALA A 90 -1.14 -4.58 -16.67
CA ALA A 90 0.16 -5.27 -16.69
C ALA A 90 0.08 -6.71 -16.18
N VAL A 91 -0.74 -7.02 -15.17
CA VAL A 91 -0.96 -8.40 -14.70
C VAL A 91 -1.86 -9.21 -15.65
N GLY A 92 -2.65 -8.54 -16.48
CA GLY A 92 -3.40 -9.14 -17.60
C GLY A 92 -4.38 -10.22 -17.14
N ASP A 93 -4.24 -11.42 -17.66
CA ASP A 93 -5.09 -12.60 -17.42
C ASP A 93 -5.18 -13.04 -15.94
N LEU A 94 -4.26 -12.60 -15.11
CA LEU A 94 -4.34 -12.85 -13.65
C LEU A 94 -5.40 -12.01 -12.94
N CYS A 95 -5.86 -10.91 -13.52
CA CYS A 95 -6.87 -10.00 -12.97
C CYS A 95 -7.98 -9.75 -13.99
N LEU A 96 -9.10 -10.44 -13.87
CA LEU A 96 -10.24 -10.33 -14.79
C LEU A 96 -11.29 -9.30 -14.30
N ASP A 97 -11.27 -9.00 -13.02
CA ASP A 97 -12.24 -8.09 -12.40
C ASP A 97 -11.84 -6.62 -12.61
N PRO A 98 -12.80 -5.68 -12.61
CA PRO A 98 -12.51 -4.26 -12.61
C PRO A 98 -11.73 -3.84 -11.37
N VAL A 99 -11.00 -2.72 -11.45
CA VAL A 99 -10.33 -2.13 -10.29
C VAL A 99 -11.36 -1.83 -9.20
N VAL A 100 -11.11 -2.34 -7.99
CA VAL A 100 -11.94 -2.04 -6.82
C VAL A 100 -11.67 -0.61 -6.37
N THR A 101 -12.70 0.22 -6.37
CA THR A 101 -12.65 1.62 -5.92
C THR A 101 -13.43 1.87 -4.64
N ASN A 102 -14.14 0.86 -4.13
CA ASN A 102 -14.80 0.84 -2.83
C ASN A 102 -14.54 -0.51 -2.17
N PRO A 103 -13.66 -0.60 -1.17
CA PRO A 103 -13.31 -1.87 -0.53
C PRO A 103 -14.49 -2.54 0.19
N THR A 104 -15.50 -1.76 0.63
CA THR A 104 -16.66 -2.32 1.32
C THR A 104 -17.62 -3.04 0.37
N GLU A 105 -17.61 -2.70 -0.91
CA GLU A 105 -18.44 -3.30 -1.96
C GLU A 105 -17.69 -4.33 -2.82
N ALA A 106 -16.38 -4.55 -2.54
CA ALA A 106 -15.60 -5.54 -3.26
C ALA A 106 -16.30 -6.91 -3.23
N LYS A 107 -16.40 -7.58 -4.37
CA LYS A 107 -16.98 -8.92 -4.50
C LYS A 107 -15.86 -9.97 -4.54
N GLU A 108 -16.23 -11.24 -4.34
CA GLU A 108 -15.32 -12.34 -4.63
C GLU A 108 -14.77 -12.20 -6.03
N PHE A 109 -13.44 -12.27 -6.15
CA PHE A 109 -12.80 -12.16 -7.45
C PHE A 109 -12.56 -13.53 -8.08
N THR A 110 -12.70 -13.58 -9.41
CA THR A 110 -12.76 -14.82 -10.18
C THR A 110 -11.38 -15.33 -10.60
N ALA A 111 -10.39 -14.42 -10.69
CA ALA A 111 -9.02 -14.74 -11.06
C ALA A 111 -8.11 -14.86 -9.81
N ARG A 112 -6.80 -14.80 -10.02
CA ARG A 112 -5.80 -15.01 -8.97
C ARG A 112 -5.34 -13.70 -8.31
N VAL A 113 -5.58 -12.58 -9.00
CA VAL A 113 -5.23 -11.22 -8.55
C VAL A 113 -6.47 -10.34 -8.56
N LEU A 114 -6.64 -9.56 -7.50
CA LEU A 114 -7.55 -8.43 -7.44
C LEU A 114 -6.73 -7.15 -7.35
N VAL A 115 -7.07 -6.14 -8.16
CA VAL A 115 -6.42 -4.83 -8.08
C VAL A 115 -7.40 -3.82 -7.51
N ALA A 116 -6.93 -3.01 -6.57
CA ALA A 116 -7.71 -1.98 -5.90
C ALA A 116 -6.98 -0.62 -5.91
N ALA A 117 -7.76 0.43 -5.72
CA ALA A 117 -7.31 1.82 -5.69
C ALA A 117 -7.94 2.58 -4.54
N GLY A 118 -7.54 3.83 -4.34
CA GLY A 118 -8.09 4.70 -3.31
C GLY A 118 -9.62 4.84 -3.42
N TRP A 119 -10.27 4.76 -2.29
CA TRP A 119 -11.72 4.81 -2.16
C TRP A 119 -12.26 6.24 -2.27
N LYS A 120 -12.05 7.05 -1.24
CA LYS A 120 -12.62 8.39 -1.10
C LYS A 120 -11.73 9.28 -0.23
N PRO A 121 -11.94 10.61 -0.22
CA PRO A 121 -11.24 11.54 0.66
C PRO A 121 -11.24 11.10 2.12
N GLY A 122 -10.11 11.32 2.80
CA GLY A 122 -9.92 10.92 4.20
C GLY A 122 -9.56 9.45 4.41
N PHE A 123 -9.38 8.67 3.33
CA PHE A 123 -8.92 7.27 3.39
C PHE A 123 -7.61 7.11 2.63
N SER A 124 -6.62 6.55 3.29
CA SER A 124 -5.35 6.17 2.65
C SER A 124 -5.45 4.81 1.97
N SER A 125 -4.54 4.52 1.02
CA SER A 125 -4.41 3.18 0.43
C SER A 125 -4.09 2.10 1.46
N ASP A 126 -3.45 2.46 2.57
CA ASP A 126 -3.20 1.52 3.68
C ASP A 126 -4.51 1.11 4.36
N ASN A 127 -5.42 2.06 4.56
CA ASN A 127 -6.74 1.78 5.12
C ASN A 127 -7.58 0.91 4.17
N ASP A 128 -7.53 1.19 2.87
CA ASP A 128 -8.19 0.36 1.85
C ASP A 128 -7.61 -1.07 1.85
N ALA A 129 -6.29 -1.23 2.03
CA ALA A 129 -5.64 -2.53 2.13
C ALA A 129 -6.10 -3.32 3.38
N VAL A 130 -6.24 -2.65 4.53
CA VAL A 130 -6.74 -3.29 5.76
C VAL A 130 -8.21 -3.71 5.60
N LEU A 131 -9.05 -2.88 4.98
CA LEU A 131 -10.45 -3.22 4.70
C LEU A 131 -10.58 -4.43 3.77
N LEU A 132 -9.73 -4.52 2.75
CA LEU A 132 -9.70 -5.66 1.84
C LEU A 132 -9.14 -6.92 2.53
N ALA A 133 -8.14 -6.78 3.40
CA ALA A 133 -7.64 -7.89 4.19
C ALA A 133 -8.74 -8.48 5.09
N GLU A 134 -9.47 -7.63 5.81
CA GLU A 134 -10.64 -8.04 6.61
C GLU A 134 -11.68 -8.78 5.75
N LYS A 135 -12.04 -8.20 4.62
CA LYS A 135 -13.10 -8.71 3.75
C LYS A 135 -12.78 -10.08 3.14
N PHE A 136 -11.51 -10.29 2.76
CA PHE A 136 -11.06 -11.52 2.10
C PHE A 136 -10.34 -12.49 3.04
N GLY A 137 -10.38 -12.24 4.35
CA GLY A 137 -9.80 -13.13 5.37
C GLY A 137 -8.27 -13.26 5.26
N ALA A 138 -7.58 -12.24 4.79
CA ALA A 138 -6.12 -12.22 4.81
C ALA A 138 -5.63 -11.88 6.23
N ASP A 139 -4.59 -12.56 6.66
CA ASP A 139 -3.96 -12.39 7.98
C ASP A 139 -2.85 -11.32 7.99
N THR A 140 -2.38 -10.93 6.82
CA THR A 140 -1.21 -10.10 6.65
C THR A 140 -1.42 -9.06 5.53
N VAL A 141 -1.08 -7.81 5.84
CA VAL A 141 -0.92 -6.72 4.87
C VAL A 141 0.56 -6.39 4.74
N VAL A 142 1.07 -6.34 3.52
CA VAL A 142 2.44 -5.92 3.23
C VAL A 142 2.42 -4.51 2.65
N ASN A 143 2.97 -3.55 3.37
CA ASN A 143 3.11 -2.17 2.91
C ASN A 143 4.49 -1.99 2.25
N LEU A 144 4.49 -1.83 0.94
CA LEU A 144 5.67 -1.62 0.10
C LEU A 144 5.87 -0.13 -0.13
N SER A 145 6.88 0.45 0.47
CA SER A 145 7.16 1.89 0.41
C SER A 145 8.65 2.19 0.15
N ASN A 146 9.03 3.47 0.28
CA ASN A 146 10.42 3.90 0.14
C ASN A 146 11.29 3.62 1.37
N ILE A 147 10.70 3.17 2.47
CA ILE A 147 11.44 2.86 3.69
C ILE A 147 11.68 1.36 3.81
N GLU A 148 12.89 0.97 4.16
CA GLU A 148 13.21 -0.45 4.35
C GLU A 148 12.65 -0.98 5.66
N LYS A 149 12.74 -0.19 6.74
CA LYS A 149 12.27 -0.54 8.09
C LYS A 149 11.64 0.66 8.76
N VAL A 150 10.69 0.42 9.63
CA VAL A 150 10.23 1.40 10.61
C VAL A 150 11.39 1.67 11.58
N CYS A 151 11.62 2.94 11.91
CA CYS A 151 12.58 3.36 12.91
C CYS A 151 11.88 3.88 14.17
N THR A 152 12.58 3.90 15.28
CA THR A 152 12.08 4.42 16.57
C THR A 152 11.70 5.89 16.52
N ASP A 153 12.18 6.63 15.51
CA ASP A 153 11.87 8.03 15.22
C ASP A 153 12.20 8.30 13.74
N ASP A 154 11.95 9.50 13.24
CA ASP A 154 12.31 9.89 11.86
C ASP A 154 13.84 10.02 11.72
N PRO A 155 14.52 9.12 10.98
CA PRO A 155 15.98 9.16 10.84
C PRO A 155 16.50 10.40 10.11
N ARG A 156 15.64 11.15 9.43
CA ARG A 156 15.99 12.41 8.75
C ARG A 156 16.17 13.56 9.74
N THR A 157 15.50 13.49 10.88
CA THR A 157 15.49 14.53 11.93
C THR A 157 16.18 14.08 13.20
N ASN A 158 16.22 12.77 13.47
CA ASN A 158 16.86 12.20 14.64
C ASN A 158 17.92 11.16 14.25
N PRO A 159 19.22 11.50 14.29
CA PRO A 159 20.32 10.56 13.98
C PRO A 159 20.41 9.36 14.94
N ALA A 160 19.74 9.43 16.11
CA ALA A 160 19.68 8.31 17.07
C ALA A 160 18.54 7.32 16.78
N ALA A 161 17.74 7.57 15.74
CA ALA A 161 16.68 6.67 15.31
C ALA A 161 17.26 5.30 14.93
N ARG A 162 16.63 4.23 15.44
CA ARG A 162 17.07 2.84 15.21
C ARG A 162 16.03 2.09 14.42
N PRO A 163 16.43 1.29 13.42
CA PRO A 163 15.50 0.42 12.70
C PRO A 163 14.97 -0.69 13.61
N LEU A 164 13.71 -1.04 13.42
CA LEU A 164 13.00 -2.09 14.17
C LEU A 164 12.75 -3.27 13.24
N ASP A 165 13.02 -4.49 13.72
CA ASP A 165 12.63 -5.72 13.02
C ASP A 165 11.18 -6.10 13.35
N THR A 166 10.81 -5.87 14.60
CA THR A 166 9.44 -6.12 15.10
C THR A 166 9.01 -4.98 16.02
N VAL A 167 7.72 -4.69 16.06
CA VAL A 167 7.12 -3.75 16.99
C VAL A 167 5.68 -4.15 17.28
N SER A 168 5.24 -4.03 18.55
CA SER A 168 3.84 -4.27 18.92
C SER A 168 2.93 -3.18 18.35
N TRP A 169 1.65 -3.49 18.13
CA TRP A 169 0.66 -2.47 17.75
C TRP A 169 0.60 -1.33 18.75
N THR A 170 0.64 -1.65 20.04
CA THR A 170 0.61 -0.65 21.12
C THR A 170 1.78 0.34 20.99
N ASP A 171 2.99 -0.14 20.75
CA ASP A 171 4.16 0.75 20.65
C ASP A 171 4.21 1.47 19.31
N PHE A 172 3.82 0.81 18.21
CA PHE A 172 3.72 1.45 16.91
C PHE A 172 2.72 2.62 16.92
N ARG A 173 1.53 2.44 17.52
CA ARG A 173 0.53 3.50 17.63
C ARG A 173 0.98 4.67 18.50
N LYS A 174 1.77 4.42 19.57
CA LYS A 174 2.40 5.52 20.32
C LYS A 174 3.34 6.37 19.45
N MET A 175 4.02 5.74 18.47
CA MET A 175 4.94 6.44 17.57
C MET A 175 4.22 7.27 16.51
N VAL A 176 3.16 6.72 15.89
CA VAL A 176 2.48 7.37 14.75
C VAL A 176 1.27 8.21 15.16
N GLY A 177 0.66 7.92 16.31
CA GLY A 177 -0.59 8.50 16.78
C GLY A 177 -1.82 7.74 16.28
N ASP A 178 -3.00 8.27 16.60
CA ASP A 178 -4.30 7.67 16.25
C ASP A 178 -5.08 8.47 15.20
N GLU A 179 -4.58 9.65 14.83
CA GLU A 179 -5.25 10.57 13.91
C GLU A 179 -4.44 10.77 12.64
N TRP A 180 -5.13 10.72 11.53
CA TRP A 180 -4.53 11.08 10.26
C TRP A 180 -4.38 12.61 10.14
N THR A 181 -3.18 13.05 9.81
CA THR A 181 -2.88 14.46 9.59
C THR A 181 -2.40 14.65 8.15
N PRO A 182 -3.03 15.54 7.36
CA PRO A 182 -2.60 15.82 5.99
C PRO A 182 -1.13 16.20 5.91
N GLY A 183 -0.37 15.54 5.03
CA GLY A 183 1.05 15.81 4.82
C GLY A 183 2.01 15.21 5.84
N LYS A 184 1.52 14.57 6.90
CA LYS A 184 2.35 13.79 7.82
C LYS A 184 2.65 12.43 7.19
N ASN A 185 3.91 12.19 6.86
CA ASN A 185 4.37 10.89 6.37
C ASN A 185 4.60 9.96 7.56
N THR A 186 3.76 8.96 7.71
CA THR A 186 3.93 7.86 8.68
C THR A 186 4.30 6.58 7.95
N PRO A 187 5.03 5.65 8.57
CA PRO A 187 5.37 4.36 7.97
C PRO A 187 4.15 3.53 7.56
N PHE A 188 3.07 3.66 8.32
CA PHE A 188 1.74 3.11 8.05
C PHE A 188 0.69 4.05 8.63
N ASP A 189 -0.45 4.15 7.98
CA ASP A 189 -1.51 5.10 8.35
C ASP A 189 -2.04 4.86 9.77
N PRO A 190 -2.21 5.93 10.62
CA PRO A 190 -2.68 5.78 11.99
C PRO A 190 -4.08 5.17 12.12
N VAL A 191 -5.01 5.51 11.22
CA VAL A 191 -6.38 4.99 11.21
C VAL A 191 -6.38 3.52 10.79
N ALA A 192 -5.61 3.19 9.75
CA ALA A 192 -5.37 1.82 9.32
C ALA A 192 -4.72 0.97 10.43
N SER A 193 -3.76 1.55 11.17
CA SER A 193 -3.08 0.88 12.28
C SER A 193 -4.04 0.48 13.39
N ARG A 194 -4.92 1.40 13.81
CA ARG A 194 -5.93 1.10 14.84
C ARG A 194 -6.88 -0.01 14.38
N LYS A 195 -7.31 0.01 13.11
CA LYS A 195 -8.17 -1.03 12.58
C LYS A 195 -7.44 -2.37 12.46
N ALA A 196 -6.21 -2.38 11.98
CA ALA A 196 -5.39 -3.60 11.86
C ALA A 196 -5.14 -4.26 13.24
N GLU A 197 -4.84 -3.46 14.29
CA GLU A 197 -4.75 -3.96 15.67
C GLU A 197 -6.05 -4.61 16.13
N THR A 198 -7.19 -3.93 15.94
CA THR A 198 -8.51 -4.46 16.33
C THR A 198 -8.84 -5.79 15.65
N LEU A 199 -8.37 -5.98 14.41
CA LEU A 199 -8.56 -7.19 13.63
C LEU A 199 -7.51 -8.28 13.90
N GLY A 200 -6.49 -8.00 14.72
CA GLY A 200 -5.35 -8.91 14.93
C GLY A 200 -4.53 -9.16 13.66
N LEU A 201 -4.54 -8.22 12.73
CA LEU A 201 -3.76 -8.33 11.49
C LEU A 201 -2.28 -8.10 11.77
N LYS A 202 -1.44 -8.82 11.04
CA LYS A 202 -0.02 -8.49 10.92
C LYS A 202 0.17 -7.50 9.77
N VAL A 203 0.96 -6.45 10.00
CA VAL A 203 1.42 -5.56 8.92
C VAL A 203 2.94 -5.68 8.79
N ILE A 204 3.42 -5.83 7.56
CA ILE A 204 4.84 -5.80 7.24
C ILE A 204 5.14 -4.53 6.46
N CYS A 205 5.95 -3.63 7.03
CA CYS A 205 6.49 -2.48 6.31
C CYS A 205 7.85 -2.84 5.74
N ALA A 206 8.03 -2.67 4.43
CA ALA A 206 9.26 -3.04 3.75
C ALA A 206 9.56 -2.14 2.54
N GLY A 207 10.84 -2.10 2.15
CA GLY A 207 11.29 -1.45 0.93
C GLY A 207 10.70 -2.12 -0.31
N GLY A 208 9.91 -1.35 -1.07
CA GLY A 208 9.14 -1.88 -2.19
C GLY A 208 9.92 -2.10 -3.49
N ARG A 209 11.22 -1.73 -3.56
CA ARG A 209 12.00 -1.86 -4.81
C ARG A 209 12.77 -3.17 -4.93
N ASN A 210 12.96 -3.89 -3.84
CA ASN A 210 13.69 -5.16 -3.83
C ASN A 210 12.72 -6.33 -4.09
N ILE A 211 12.66 -6.77 -5.34
CA ILE A 211 11.79 -7.87 -5.78
C ILE A 211 12.07 -9.18 -5.04
N GLN A 212 13.33 -9.48 -4.74
CA GLN A 212 13.70 -10.69 -4.00
C GLN A 212 13.20 -10.65 -2.56
N ASN A 213 13.27 -9.46 -1.94
CA ASN A 213 12.73 -9.25 -0.59
C ASN A 213 11.20 -9.36 -0.56
N ILE A 214 10.51 -8.77 -1.54
CA ILE A 214 9.04 -8.91 -1.68
C ILE A 214 8.68 -10.39 -1.81
N ARG A 215 9.42 -11.12 -2.64
CA ARG A 215 9.22 -12.55 -2.80
C ARG A 215 9.45 -13.33 -1.48
N ALA A 216 10.48 -13.01 -0.73
CA ALA A 216 10.76 -13.63 0.57
C ALA A 216 9.61 -13.39 1.57
N ILE A 217 9.06 -12.17 1.60
CA ILE A 217 7.89 -11.83 2.43
C ILE A 217 6.67 -12.69 2.04
N LEU A 218 6.37 -12.80 0.74
CA LEU A 218 5.25 -13.59 0.25
C LEU A 218 5.37 -15.08 0.58
N ASP A 219 6.60 -15.62 0.57
CA ASP A 219 6.91 -17.00 0.91
C ASP A 219 7.01 -17.24 2.43
N GLY A 220 6.93 -16.19 3.26
CA GLY A 220 7.11 -16.30 4.72
C GLY A 220 8.53 -16.65 5.14
N ARG A 221 9.52 -16.37 4.29
CA ARG A 221 10.96 -16.52 4.58
C ARG A 221 11.51 -15.29 5.31
N GLU A 222 12.75 -15.38 5.75
CA GLU A 222 13.46 -14.24 6.31
C GLU A 222 13.53 -13.08 5.31
N PHE A 223 13.27 -11.86 5.78
CA PHE A 223 13.17 -10.67 4.96
C PHE A 223 13.73 -9.43 5.68
N VAL A 224 14.01 -8.39 4.90
CA VAL A 224 14.33 -7.05 5.40
C VAL A 224 13.05 -6.21 5.46
N GLY A 225 12.67 -5.81 6.67
CA GLY A 225 11.45 -5.05 6.92
C GLY A 225 11.14 -4.99 8.40
N THR A 226 9.97 -4.43 8.74
CA THR A 226 9.44 -4.40 10.11
C THR A 226 8.10 -5.12 10.16
N SER A 227 7.98 -6.10 11.04
CA SER A 227 6.70 -6.74 11.40
C SER A 227 6.02 -5.94 12.50
N ILE A 228 4.76 -5.58 12.29
CA ILE A 228 3.88 -4.93 13.27
C ILE A 228 2.75 -5.91 13.63
N GLY A 229 2.62 -6.26 14.94
CA GLY A 229 1.60 -7.21 15.39
C GLY A 229 1.73 -7.61 16.84
#